data_83359f541e9b387cb1119b95ac64f235
#
_entry.id   83359f541e9b387cb1119b95ac64f235
#
_cell.length_a   1.000
_cell.length_b   1.000
_cell.length_c   1.000
_cell.angle_alpha   90.00
_cell.angle_beta   90.00
_cell.angle_gamma   90.00
#
_symmetry.space_group_name_H-M   'P 1'
#
loop_
_entity.id
_entity.type
_entity.pdbx_description
1 polymer ?
#
loop_
_entity_poly.entity_id
_entity_poly.type
_entity_poly.pdbx_seq_one_letter_code
_entity_poly.pdbx_strand_id
1 'polypeptide(L)'
;MWGKPPFSIADNYAVDVRNLAAVRKWYKEKLGFHEADKNRQVDPGRPHTDLYGSNEGTFLSLVQLGPGTLAEKRHVIFYAKNLEKAHQWLIDRGVTVQPATADSGGNRFFQFQDLEGNTIEVCVEP
;
A
#
# COMPACT_ATOMS: atom_id res chain seq x y z
N MET A 1 -14.81 -11.61 10.05
CA MET A 1 -13.52 -12.30 9.91
C MET A 1 -12.67 -11.59 8.87
N TRP A 2 -11.45 -11.31 9.23
CA TRP A 2 -10.52 -10.66 8.34
C TRP A 2 -9.75 -11.72 7.56
N GLY A 3 -10.03 -11.85 6.26
CA GLY A 3 -9.20 -12.67 5.40
C GLY A 3 -7.86 -11.98 5.14
N LYS A 4 -6.86 -12.72 4.71
CA LYS A 4 -5.62 -12.12 4.24
C LYS A 4 -5.90 -11.25 3.01
N PRO A 5 -5.29 -10.06 2.90
CA PRO A 5 -5.44 -9.27 1.70
C PRO A 5 -4.91 -10.04 0.48
N PRO A 6 -5.50 -9.81 -0.69
CA PRO A 6 -5.10 -10.54 -1.90
C PRO A 6 -3.86 -9.94 -2.57
N PHE A 7 -3.06 -9.18 -1.84
CA PHE A 7 -1.82 -8.61 -2.39
C PHE A 7 -0.70 -8.59 -1.35
N SER A 8 0.52 -8.73 -1.85
CA SER A 8 1.75 -8.53 -1.10
C SER A 8 2.45 -7.28 -1.61
N ILE A 9 3.35 -6.74 -0.80
CA ILE A 9 4.14 -5.58 -1.18
C ILE A 9 5.37 -6.08 -1.94
N ALA A 10 5.63 -5.53 -3.14
CA ALA A 10 6.66 -6.06 -4.04
C ALA A 10 8.08 -5.84 -3.53
N ASP A 11 8.30 -4.80 -2.73
CA ASP A 11 9.61 -4.44 -2.20
C ASP A 11 9.39 -3.69 -0.88
N ASN A 12 10.46 -3.32 -0.22
CA ASN A 12 10.37 -2.45 0.94
C ASN A 12 10.25 -1.00 0.47
N TYR A 13 9.18 -0.33 0.88
CA TYR A 13 8.94 1.06 0.53
C TYR A 13 8.85 1.92 1.78
N ALA A 14 9.29 3.17 1.67
CA ALA A 14 9.05 4.20 2.68
C ALA A 14 8.31 5.35 2.00
N VAL A 15 7.19 5.75 2.58
CA VAL A 15 6.33 6.80 2.02
C VAL A 15 6.11 7.87 3.07
N ASP A 16 6.44 9.11 2.73
CA ASP A 16 6.19 10.25 3.61
C ASP A 16 4.73 10.63 3.55
N VAL A 17 4.11 10.82 4.70
CA VAL A 17 2.68 11.15 4.79
C VAL A 17 2.46 12.38 5.67
N ARG A 18 1.44 13.15 5.33
CA ARG A 18 1.07 14.37 6.09
C ARG A 18 0.30 14.03 7.36
N ASN A 19 -0.51 12.99 7.32
CA ASN A 19 -1.33 12.56 8.44
C ASN A 19 -1.18 11.06 8.63
N LEU A 20 -0.19 10.67 9.42
CA LEU A 20 0.13 9.27 9.66
C LEU A 20 -1.06 8.49 10.22
N ALA A 21 -1.79 9.05 11.18
CA ALA A 21 -2.91 8.35 11.80
C ALA A 21 -4.02 8.04 10.77
N ALA A 22 -4.36 9.00 9.92
CA ALA A 22 -5.39 8.82 8.90
C ALA A 22 -4.97 7.84 7.82
N VAL A 23 -3.73 7.93 7.34
CA VAL A 23 -3.21 7.05 6.28
C VAL A 23 -3.07 5.62 6.79
N ARG A 24 -2.54 5.46 8.01
CA ARG A 24 -2.44 4.14 8.66
C ARG A 24 -3.80 3.46 8.74
N LYS A 25 -4.82 4.20 9.22
CA LYS A 25 -6.19 3.68 9.32
C LYS A 25 -6.72 3.26 7.95
N TRP A 26 -6.48 4.09 6.93
CA TRP A 26 -6.95 3.82 5.57
C TRP A 26 -6.35 2.52 5.02
N TYR A 27 -5.04 2.31 5.16
CA TYR A 27 -4.40 1.08 4.68
C TYR A 27 -4.91 -0.15 5.42
N LYS A 28 -5.14 -0.04 6.73
CA LYS A 28 -5.66 -1.16 7.52
C LYS A 28 -7.09 -1.51 7.12
N GLU A 29 -7.95 -0.52 6.95
CA GLU A 29 -9.36 -0.75 6.62
C GLU A 29 -9.59 -1.11 5.16
N LYS A 30 -8.93 -0.40 4.24
CA LYS A 30 -9.18 -0.58 2.81
C LYS A 30 -8.36 -1.68 2.19
N LEU A 31 -7.12 -1.85 2.62
CA LEU A 31 -6.23 -2.85 2.05
C LEU A 31 -6.11 -4.11 2.91
N GLY A 32 -6.55 -4.07 4.15
CA GLY A 32 -6.42 -5.20 5.06
C GLY A 32 -5.00 -5.42 5.55
N PHE A 33 -4.16 -4.40 5.45
CA PHE A 33 -2.78 -4.49 5.92
C PHE A 33 -2.74 -4.49 7.44
N HIS A 34 -1.68 -5.05 8.01
CA HIS A 34 -1.49 -5.10 9.46
C HIS A 34 -0.13 -4.52 9.84
N GLU A 35 -0.07 -4.02 11.08
CA GLU A 35 1.18 -3.47 11.61
C GLU A 35 2.06 -4.59 12.15
N ALA A 36 3.38 -4.38 12.11
CA ALA A 36 4.31 -5.24 12.79
C ALA A 36 4.05 -5.21 14.31
N ASP A 37 4.26 -6.33 14.98
CA ASP A 37 4.14 -6.39 16.44
C ASP A 37 5.08 -5.40 17.13
N LYS A 38 6.24 -5.16 16.52
CA LYS A 38 7.18 -4.15 16.97
C LYS A 38 7.65 -3.35 15.78
N ASN A 39 7.30 -2.08 15.77
CA ASN A 39 7.84 -1.17 14.77
C ASN A 39 9.32 -0.93 15.04
N ARG A 40 10.10 -0.88 13.97
CA ARG A 40 11.51 -0.57 14.07
C ARG A 40 11.68 0.89 14.48
N GLN A 41 12.60 1.13 15.41
CA GLN A 41 13.00 2.49 15.80
C GLN A 41 14.01 3.00 14.77
N VAL A 42 13.52 3.56 13.67
CA VAL A 42 14.38 4.05 12.59
C VAL A 42 14.88 5.46 12.89
N ASP A 43 13.99 6.32 13.36
CA ASP A 43 14.32 7.70 13.69
C ASP A 43 13.38 8.16 14.81
N PRO A 44 13.89 8.35 16.03
CA PRO A 44 13.04 8.74 17.14
C PRO A 44 12.38 10.10 16.98
N GLY A 45 12.89 10.95 16.07
CA GLY A 45 12.30 12.25 15.76
C GLY A 45 11.19 12.20 14.72
N ARG A 46 10.95 11.04 14.10
CA ARG A 46 9.97 10.90 13.02
C ARG A 46 9.07 9.69 13.28
N PRO A 47 7.85 9.91 13.77
CA PRO A 47 6.90 8.83 13.96
C PRO A 47 6.67 8.07 12.66
N HIS A 48 6.60 6.76 12.73
CA HIS A 48 6.36 5.92 11.57
C HIS A 48 5.64 4.64 11.99
N THR A 49 5.08 3.92 11.01
CA THR A 49 4.57 2.58 11.20
C THR A 49 4.94 1.73 10.00
N ASP A 50 5.28 0.46 10.24
CA ASP A 50 5.55 -0.52 9.18
C ASP A 50 4.32 -1.39 9.00
N LEU A 51 3.84 -1.50 7.76
CA LEU A 51 2.67 -2.28 7.41
C LEU A 51 3.06 -3.45 6.51
N TYR A 52 2.37 -4.57 6.69
CA TYR A 52 2.57 -5.78 5.90
C TYR A 52 1.29 -6.16 5.17
N GLY A 53 1.46 -6.69 3.95
CA GLY A 53 0.36 -7.26 3.17
C GLY A 53 0.18 -8.75 3.47
N SER A 54 -0.01 -9.56 2.41
CA SER A 54 -0.24 -11.00 2.55
C SER A 54 0.99 -11.78 2.97
N ASN A 55 2.19 -11.20 2.85
CA ASN A 55 3.42 -11.78 3.38
C ASN A 55 4.13 -10.78 4.28
N GLU A 56 5.06 -11.26 5.10
CA GLU A 56 5.80 -10.41 6.04
C GLU A 56 7.27 -10.23 5.63
N GLY A 57 7.62 -10.64 4.40
CA GLY A 57 8.98 -10.48 3.87
C GLY A 57 9.29 -9.06 3.41
N THR A 58 8.27 -8.31 3.05
CA THR A 58 8.38 -6.93 2.58
C THR A 58 7.38 -6.05 3.31
N PHE A 59 7.65 -4.76 3.39
CA PHE A 59 6.82 -3.83 4.16
C PHE A 59 6.67 -2.48 3.47
N LEU A 60 5.61 -1.77 3.88
CA LEU A 60 5.39 -0.37 3.54
C LEU A 60 5.54 0.44 4.83
N SER A 61 6.55 1.29 4.89
CA SER A 61 6.76 2.18 6.02
C SER A 61 6.10 3.53 5.75
N LEU A 62 5.16 3.92 6.59
CA LEU A 62 4.53 5.24 6.52
C LEU A 62 5.26 6.14 7.52
N VAL A 63 5.82 7.25 7.05
CA VAL A 63 6.65 8.13 7.87
C VAL A 63 6.01 9.51 7.95
N GLN A 64 5.78 10.00 9.17
CA GLN A 64 5.16 11.31 9.38
C GLN A 64 6.11 12.41 8.92
N LEU A 65 5.63 13.27 8.03
CA LEU A 65 6.38 14.45 7.61
C LEU A 65 6.39 15.50 8.72
N GLY A 66 7.51 16.21 8.81
CA GLY A 66 7.60 17.39 9.65
C GLY A 66 6.76 18.56 9.10
N PRO A 67 6.40 19.53 9.96
CA PRO A 67 5.64 20.69 9.50
C PRO A 67 6.39 21.46 8.42
N GLY A 68 5.65 21.93 7.40
CA GLY A 68 6.20 22.73 6.30
C GLY A 68 6.97 21.96 5.25
N THR A 69 7.11 20.64 5.39
CA THR A 69 7.78 19.79 4.41
C THR A 69 6.78 19.34 3.35
N LEU A 70 7.17 19.40 2.08
CA LEU A 70 6.33 18.91 0.99
C LEU A 70 6.50 17.40 0.83
N ALA A 71 5.38 16.69 0.71
CA ALA A 71 5.39 15.26 0.44
C ALA A 71 5.59 15.04 -1.06
N GLU A 72 6.57 14.22 -1.42
CA GLU A 72 6.69 13.72 -2.78
C GLU A 72 5.71 12.56 -2.97
N LYS A 73 5.01 12.55 -4.09
CA LYS A 73 4.14 11.42 -4.43
C LYS A 73 5.00 10.24 -4.83
N ARG A 74 4.65 9.06 -4.34
CA ARG A 74 5.37 7.83 -4.62
C ARG A 74 4.55 6.93 -5.53
N HIS A 75 5.27 6.05 -6.23
CA HIS A 75 4.70 4.95 -7.00
C HIS A 75 5.13 3.66 -6.31
N VAL A 76 4.15 2.92 -5.80
CA VAL A 76 4.38 1.70 -5.01
C VAL A 76 3.79 0.53 -5.77
N ILE A 77 4.49 -0.60 -5.77
CA ILE A 77 4.05 -1.81 -6.48
C ILE A 77 3.67 -2.89 -5.49
N PHE A 78 2.47 -3.45 -5.68
CA PHE A 78 2.01 -4.64 -4.97
C PHE A 78 1.87 -5.78 -5.97
N TYR A 79 1.99 -7.01 -5.49
CA TYR A 79 1.76 -8.21 -6.29
C TYR A 79 0.47 -8.90 -5.85
N ALA A 80 -0.25 -9.47 -6.81
CA ALA A 80 -1.43 -10.28 -6.56
C ALA A 80 -1.33 -11.59 -7.34
N LYS A 81 -1.68 -12.70 -6.70
CA LYS A 81 -1.77 -14.00 -7.38
C LYS A 81 -2.98 -14.04 -8.30
N ASN A 82 -4.06 -13.38 -7.91
CA ASN A 82 -5.29 -13.27 -8.68
C ASN A 82 -5.68 -11.81 -8.78
N LEU A 83 -5.45 -11.22 -9.94
CA LEU A 83 -5.66 -9.80 -10.16
C LEU A 83 -7.14 -9.41 -10.03
N GLU A 84 -8.05 -10.25 -10.51
CA GLU A 84 -9.49 -10.00 -10.45
C GLU A 84 -9.99 -9.98 -9.00
N LYS A 85 -9.50 -10.88 -8.17
CA LYS A 85 -9.83 -10.89 -6.73
C LYS A 85 -9.31 -9.65 -6.03
N ALA A 86 -8.09 -9.23 -6.36
CA ALA A 86 -7.50 -8.02 -5.78
C ALA A 86 -8.30 -6.78 -6.17
N HIS A 87 -8.70 -6.68 -7.43
CA HIS A 87 -9.50 -5.59 -7.95
C HIS A 87 -10.85 -5.52 -7.24
N GLN A 88 -11.53 -6.67 -7.11
CA GLN A 88 -12.83 -6.74 -6.44
C GLN A 88 -12.74 -6.43 -4.95
N TRP A 89 -11.68 -6.87 -4.29
CA TRP A 89 -11.43 -6.55 -2.87
C TRP A 89 -11.48 -5.05 -2.62
N LEU A 90 -10.83 -4.28 -3.49
CA LEU A 90 -10.77 -2.83 -3.36
C LEU A 90 -12.12 -2.17 -3.66
N ILE A 91 -12.81 -2.65 -4.70
CA ILE A 91 -14.17 -2.17 -5.03
C ILE A 91 -15.10 -2.38 -3.85
N ASP A 92 -15.07 -3.56 -3.24
CA ASP A 92 -15.92 -3.91 -2.11
C ASP A 92 -15.70 -2.99 -0.91
N ARG A 93 -14.52 -2.40 -0.81
CA ARG A 93 -14.14 -1.50 0.29
C ARG A 93 -14.24 -0.02 -0.08
N GLY A 94 -14.85 0.26 -1.24
CA GLY A 94 -15.10 1.65 -1.65
C GLY A 94 -13.89 2.37 -2.22
N VAL A 95 -12.85 1.65 -2.63
CA VAL A 95 -11.68 2.27 -3.27
C VAL A 95 -11.96 2.40 -4.77
N THR A 96 -11.71 3.59 -5.31
CA THR A 96 -11.81 3.82 -6.75
C THR A 96 -10.58 3.23 -7.43
N VAL A 97 -10.78 2.25 -8.30
CA VAL A 97 -9.69 1.57 -9.00
C VAL A 97 -9.82 1.75 -10.50
N GLN A 98 -8.67 1.85 -11.17
CA GLN A 98 -8.62 1.87 -12.63
C GLN A 98 -8.95 0.47 -13.17
N PRO A 99 -9.48 0.37 -14.40
CA PRO A 99 -9.65 -0.94 -15.03
C PRO A 99 -8.31 -1.65 -15.19
N ALA A 100 -8.33 -2.97 -15.09
CA ALA A 100 -7.13 -3.76 -15.38
C ALA A 100 -6.77 -3.62 -16.86
N THR A 101 -5.48 -3.52 -17.12
CA THR A 101 -4.93 -3.39 -18.47
C THR A 101 -3.65 -4.21 -18.57
N ALA A 102 -3.02 -4.22 -19.73
CA ALA A 102 -1.75 -4.90 -19.93
C ALA A 102 -0.76 -3.95 -20.60
N ASP A 103 0.52 -4.09 -20.23
CA ASP A 103 1.60 -3.35 -20.88
C ASP A 103 1.98 -4.01 -22.22
N SER A 104 2.98 -3.45 -22.91
CA SER A 104 3.44 -3.96 -24.19
C SER A 104 4.01 -5.38 -24.12
N GLY A 105 4.45 -5.81 -22.94
CA GLY A 105 4.95 -7.16 -22.70
C GLY A 105 3.86 -8.16 -22.30
N GLY A 106 2.60 -7.73 -22.23
CA GLY A 106 1.49 -8.57 -21.80
C GLY A 106 1.33 -8.70 -20.28
N ASN A 107 2.06 -7.94 -19.51
CA ASN A 107 1.94 -7.95 -18.04
C ASN A 107 0.69 -7.19 -17.63
N ARG A 108 -0.20 -7.86 -16.91
CA ARG A 108 -1.48 -7.28 -16.48
C ARG A 108 -1.33 -6.56 -15.16
N PHE A 109 -1.99 -5.43 -15.04
CA PHE A 109 -1.96 -4.62 -13.82
C PHE A 109 -3.18 -3.70 -13.76
N PHE A 110 -3.41 -3.13 -12.58
CA PHE A 110 -4.31 -1.98 -12.42
C PHE A 110 -3.68 -1.01 -11.41
N GLN A 111 -4.20 0.21 -11.38
CA GLN A 111 -3.69 1.25 -10.47
C GLN A 111 -4.82 1.87 -9.66
N PHE A 112 -4.47 2.38 -8.50
CA PHE A 112 -5.34 3.21 -7.68
C PHE A 112 -4.47 4.17 -6.87
N GLN A 113 -5.11 5.12 -6.20
CA GLN A 113 -4.40 6.07 -5.33
C GLN A 113 -4.74 5.80 -3.88
N ASP A 114 -3.75 6.00 -3.00
CA ASP A 114 -4.00 5.94 -1.56
C ASP A 114 -4.64 7.25 -1.08
N LEU A 115 -4.85 7.36 0.23
CA LEU A 115 -5.53 8.51 0.81
C LEU A 115 -4.84 9.84 0.51
N GLU A 116 -3.52 9.86 0.39
CA GLU A 116 -2.75 11.07 0.11
C GLU A 116 -2.29 11.18 -1.35
N GLY A 117 -2.82 10.35 -2.23
CA GLY A 117 -2.60 10.47 -3.67
C GLY A 117 -1.34 9.79 -4.19
N ASN A 118 -0.71 8.91 -3.40
CA ASN A 118 0.36 8.06 -3.92
C ASN A 118 -0.23 7.02 -4.86
N THR A 119 0.45 6.77 -5.97
CA THR A 119 -0.02 5.78 -6.95
C THR A 119 0.41 4.39 -6.52
N ILE A 120 -0.55 3.47 -6.48
CA ILE A 120 -0.29 2.07 -6.18
C ILE A 120 -0.65 1.27 -7.41
N GLU A 121 0.31 0.47 -7.88
CA GLU A 121 0.12 -0.43 -9.00
C GLU A 121 0.08 -1.85 -8.49
N VAL A 122 -0.95 -2.59 -8.88
CA VAL A 122 -1.07 -4.01 -8.52
C VAL A 122 -0.83 -4.82 -9.78
N CYS A 123 0.23 -5.63 -9.75
CA CYS A 123 0.64 -6.49 -10.85
C CYS A 123 0.39 -7.95 -10.49
N VAL A 124 0.29 -8.79 -11.51
CA VAL A 124 0.27 -10.24 -11.29
C VAL A 124 1.64 -10.65 -10.73
N GLU A 125 1.63 -11.51 -9.71
CA GLU A 125 2.86 -12.03 -9.08
C GLU A 125 3.69 -12.77 -10.12
N PRO A 126 5.00 -12.45 -10.25
CA PRO A 126 5.88 -13.11 -11.21
C PRO A 126 6.06 -14.59 -10.94
#